data_dcc89e8f77101f82cc64da6d70df31fd
#
_entry.id   dcc89e8f77101f82cc64da6d70df31fd
#
_cell.length_a   1.000
_cell.length_b   1.000
_cell.length_c   1.000
_cell.angle_alpha   90.00
_cell.angle_beta   90.00
_cell.angle_gamma   90.00
#
_symmetry.space_group_name_H-M   'P 1'
#
loop_
_entity.id
_entity.type
_entity.pdbx_description
1 polymer ?
#
loop_
_entity_poly.entity_id
_entity_poly.type
_entity_poly.pdbx_seq_one_letter_code
_entity_poly.pdbx_strand_id
1 'polypeptide(L)'
;MRTLRHGLAATLLLLSPFVQAENLQASGLSDQLTSFFAQQLAGFSDDVTVIVRTPPNLYPSCDQPSFSVTGSAKLWGNVNVLARCANEKRYLQVVVQATGNYVVAAQPIARGSVLQTGSVTLKRGRLDQLPPRTMLDINQAQDAVSLRDVAPGQAIQLSMLRQAWRVKAGQRVMVVANGDGFSVNSEGQALNNAAVAQNARVRMSSGQVVSGTVDTDGNILINL
;
A
#
# COMPACT_ATOMS: atom_id res chain seq x y z
N MET A 1 77.46 -7.25 -48.23
CA MET A 1 76.89 -7.78 -46.98
C MET A 1 76.31 -6.59 -46.18
N ARG A 2 75.00 -6.39 -46.23
CA ARG A 2 74.30 -5.29 -45.50
C ARG A 2 73.25 -5.93 -44.62
N THR A 3 73.39 -5.86 -43.30
CA THR A 3 72.46 -6.33 -42.33
C THR A 3 71.42 -5.25 -42.05
N LEU A 4 70.11 -5.57 -42.32
CA LEU A 4 68.97 -4.71 -42.07
C LEU A 4 68.42 -4.98 -40.63
N ARG A 5 68.48 -3.97 -39.76
CA ARG A 5 67.89 -4.01 -38.43
C ARG A 5 66.44 -3.53 -38.50
N HIS A 6 65.50 -4.40 -38.17
CA HIS A 6 64.08 -4.03 -38.02
C HIS A 6 63.88 -3.62 -36.57
N GLY A 7 63.48 -2.36 -36.32
CA GLY A 7 63.05 -1.86 -35.03
C GLY A 7 61.57 -2.19 -34.83
N LEU A 8 61.25 -2.91 -33.77
CA LEU A 8 59.88 -3.20 -33.34
C LEU A 8 59.38 -2.04 -32.45
N ALA A 9 58.46 -1.24 -32.95
CA ALA A 9 57.78 -0.21 -32.16
C ALA A 9 56.64 -0.87 -31.36
N ALA A 10 56.77 -0.97 -30.03
CA ALA A 10 55.73 -1.43 -29.13
C ALA A 10 54.78 -0.26 -28.81
N THR A 11 53.57 -0.28 -29.37
CA THR A 11 52.49 0.66 -29.06
C THR A 11 51.82 0.22 -27.77
N LEU A 12 52.04 0.94 -26.68
CA LEU A 12 51.38 0.72 -25.37
C LEU A 12 49.97 1.33 -25.41
N LEU A 13 48.94 0.49 -25.52
CA LEU A 13 47.55 0.89 -25.36
C LEU A 13 47.27 1.11 -23.88
N LEU A 14 47.15 2.38 -23.46
CA LEU A 14 46.61 2.77 -22.17
C LEU A 14 45.09 2.54 -22.14
N LEU A 15 44.67 1.40 -21.60
CA LEU A 15 43.24 1.17 -21.28
C LEU A 15 42.84 2.05 -20.08
N SER A 16 41.93 2.95 -20.31
CA SER A 16 41.38 3.87 -19.31
C SER A 16 40.53 3.12 -18.29
N PRO A 17 40.77 3.25 -16.97
CA PRO A 17 39.95 2.55 -15.91
C PRO A 17 38.66 3.30 -15.55
N PHE A 18 38.09 4.18 -16.41
CA PHE A 18 36.97 5.04 -16.04
C PHE A 18 35.58 4.38 -16.00
N VAL A 19 35.40 3.17 -16.54
CA VAL A 19 34.07 2.52 -16.65
C VAL A 19 33.66 1.79 -15.39
N GLN A 20 34.54 1.48 -14.45
CA GLN A 20 34.24 0.67 -13.26
C GLN A 20 33.72 1.47 -12.06
N ALA A 21 34.02 2.75 -11.95
CA ALA A 21 33.62 3.57 -10.79
C ALA A 21 32.10 3.91 -10.77
N GLU A 22 31.50 4.15 -11.93
CA GLU A 22 30.06 4.44 -12.04
C GLU A 22 29.16 3.25 -11.65
N ASN A 23 29.60 2.03 -11.96
CA ASN A 23 28.85 0.82 -11.61
C ASN A 23 28.86 0.52 -10.10
N LEU A 24 29.95 0.84 -9.40
CA LEU A 24 30.06 0.63 -7.94
C LEU A 24 29.18 1.60 -7.14
N GLN A 25 29.08 2.85 -7.55
CA GLN A 25 28.18 3.83 -6.89
C GLN A 25 26.70 3.52 -7.15
N ALA A 26 26.37 3.07 -8.36
CA ALA A 26 25.01 2.69 -8.72
C ALA A 26 24.53 1.45 -7.93
N SER A 27 25.40 0.45 -7.74
CA SER A 27 25.07 -0.73 -6.93
C SER A 27 24.91 -0.35 -5.45
N GLY A 28 25.81 0.45 -4.88
CA GLY A 28 25.74 0.88 -3.49
C GLY A 28 24.46 1.67 -3.16
N LEU A 29 24.03 2.59 -4.02
CA LEU A 29 22.80 3.34 -3.83
C LEU A 29 21.56 2.45 -3.95
N SER A 30 21.55 1.53 -4.92
CA SER A 30 20.45 0.56 -5.10
C SER A 30 20.29 -0.35 -3.88
N ASP A 31 21.39 -0.83 -3.30
CA ASP A 31 21.41 -1.69 -2.11
C ASP A 31 20.91 -0.95 -0.86
N GLN A 32 21.31 0.32 -0.68
CA GLN A 32 20.83 1.16 0.41
C GLN A 32 19.32 1.43 0.28
N LEU A 33 18.83 1.73 -0.93
CA LEU A 33 17.41 1.90 -1.19
C LEU A 33 16.64 0.60 -1.02
N THR A 34 17.19 -0.54 -1.43
CA THR A 34 16.58 -1.86 -1.21
C THR A 34 16.43 -2.14 0.29
N SER A 35 17.46 -1.88 1.09
CA SER A 35 17.40 -2.01 2.54
C SER A 35 16.38 -1.06 3.18
N PHE A 36 16.30 0.18 2.72
CA PHE A 36 15.32 1.16 3.15
C PHE A 36 13.88 0.68 2.88
N PHE A 37 13.60 0.24 1.64
CA PHE A 37 12.26 -0.24 1.28
C PHE A 37 11.91 -1.59 1.92
N ALA A 38 12.87 -2.47 2.13
CA ALA A 38 12.66 -3.71 2.86
C ALA A 38 12.17 -3.45 4.30
N GLN A 39 12.73 -2.45 4.98
CA GLN A 39 12.26 -2.02 6.30
C GLN A 39 10.85 -1.41 6.25
N GLN A 40 10.56 -0.55 5.25
CA GLN A 40 9.25 0.07 5.09
C GLN A 40 8.14 -0.92 4.72
N LEU A 41 8.49 -2.00 4.05
CA LEU A 41 7.59 -3.05 3.58
C LEU A 41 7.59 -4.29 4.48
N ALA A 42 8.27 -4.24 5.62
CA ALA A 42 8.26 -5.32 6.59
C ALA A 42 6.82 -5.70 6.99
N GLY A 43 6.47 -6.98 6.90
CA GLY A 43 5.12 -7.49 7.13
C GLY A 43 4.21 -7.54 5.88
N PHE A 44 4.56 -6.85 4.78
CA PHE A 44 3.83 -6.91 3.51
C PHE A 44 4.61 -7.65 2.42
N SER A 45 5.92 -7.54 2.42
CA SER A 45 6.81 -8.13 1.43
C SER A 45 8.01 -8.77 2.10
N ASP A 46 8.41 -9.92 1.59
CA ASP A 46 9.59 -10.69 2.01
C ASP A 46 10.72 -10.65 0.96
N ASP A 47 10.46 -10.03 -0.18
CA ASP A 47 11.43 -9.89 -1.26
C ASP A 47 11.22 -8.52 -1.93
N VAL A 48 12.22 -7.65 -1.78
CA VAL A 48 12.22 -6.27 -2.29
C VAL A 48 13.49 -6.05 -3.10
N THR A 49 13.33 -5.51 -4.30
CA THR A 49 14.43 -5.06 -5.17
C THR A 49 14.14 -3.65 -5.66
N VAL A 50 15.14 -2.78 -5.64
CA VAL A 50 15.00 -1.39 -6.10
C VAL A 50 15.88 -1.14 -7.31
N ILE A 51 15.25 -0.61 -8.36
CA ILE A 51 15.93 -0.17 -9.59
C ILE A 51 15.90 1.35 -9.63
N VAL A 52 17.06 1.99 -9.60
CA VAL A 52 17.18 3.45 -9.72
C VAL A 52 17.05 3.84 -11.19
N ARG A 53 16.11 4.75 -11.48
CA ARG A 53 15.85 5.27 -12.84
C ARG A 53 16.51 6.63 -13.07
N THR A 54 16.81 7.34 -12.00
CA THR A 54 17.56 8.61 -12.07
C THR A 54 18.95 8.35 -12.64
N PRO A 55 19.44 9.19 -13.55
CA PRO A 55 20.80 9.08 -14.08
C PRO A 55 21.86 9.25 -12.99
N PRO A 56 23.02 8.56 -13.07
CA PRO A 56 24.07 8.58 -12.02
C PRO A 56 24.62 9.97 -11.70
N ASN A 57 24.69 10.87 -12.67
CA ASN A 57 25.16 12.25 -12.48
C ASN A 57 24.23 13.11 -11.57
N LEU A 58 23.05 12.59 -11.25
CA LEU A 58 22.08 13.23 -10.34
C LEU A 58 21.96 12.50 -9.00
N TYR A 59 22.84 11.56 -8.71
CA TYR A 59 22.88 10.87 -7.42
C TYR A 59 23.33 11.80 -6.30
N PRO A 60 22.98 11.51 -5.05
CA PRO A 60 23.49 12.24 -3.90
C PRO A 60 25.03 12.13 -3.82
N SER A 61 25.68 13.19 -3.37
CA SER A 61 27.13 13.28 -3.28
C SER A 61 27.74 12.59 -2.04
N CYS A 62 26.91 12.20 -1.07
CA CYS A 62 27.37 11.55 0.17
C CYS A 62 27.16 10.03 0.11
N ASP A 63 28.02 9.30 0.85
CA ASP A 63 28.01 7.83 0.89
C ASP A 63 26.78 7.25 1.61
N GLN A 64 26.20 8.00 2.56
CA GLN A 64 25.07 7.56 3.37
C GLN A 64 23.98 8.64 3.40
N PRO A 65 23.19 8.80 2.32
CA PRO A 65 22.05 9.69 2.32
C PRO A 65 20.90 9.15 3.19
N SER A 66 20.18 10.05 3.84
CA SER A 66 18.91 9.68 4.47
C SER A 66 17.78 9.71 3.42
N PHE A 67 16.92 8.67 3.44
CA PHE A 67 15.84 8.54 2.47
C PHE A 67 14.47 8.85 3.09
N SER A 68 13.61 9.47 2.31
CA SER A 68 12.19 9.63 2.63
C SER A 68 11.36 9.53 1.35
N VAL A 69 10.21 8.85 1.43
CA VAL A 69 9.27 8.77 0.31
C VAL A 69 8.48 10.06 0.24
N THR A 70 8.39 10.64 -0.97
CA THR A 70 7.60 11.85 -1.23
C THR A 70 6.32 11.50 -1.97
N GLY A 71 5.19 12.05 -1.54
CA GLY A 71 3.90 11.87 -2.21
C GLY A 71 3.09 10.68 -1.69
N SER A 72 2.47 9.92 -2.58
CA SER A 72 1.42 8.96 -2.27
C SER A 72 1.85 7.80 -1.36
N ALA A 73 0.88 7.23 -0.68
CA ALA A 73 1.03 6.10 0.25
C ALA A 73 1.47 4.76 -0.38
N LYS A 74 1.81 4.71 -1.68
CA LYS A 74 2.22 3.47 -2.35
C LYS A 74 3.74 3.33 -2.30
N LEU A 75 4.23 2.27 -1.63
CA LEU A 75 5.66 2.02 -1.40
C LEU A 75 6.28 1.07 -2.43
N TRP A 76 5.56 0.68 -3.49
CA TRP A 76 6.05 -0.17 -4.58
C TRP A 76 5.61 0.34 -5.95
N GLY A 77 6.25 -0.15 -7.00
CA GLY A 77 6.14 0.36 -8.36
C GLY A 77 7.00 1.62 -8.55
N ASN A 78 6.52 2.59 -9.29
CA ASN A 78 7.24 3.86 -9.49
C ASN A 78 7.09 4.73 -8.24
N VAL A 79 8.19 5.04 -7.58
CA VAL A 79 8.24 5.82 -6.34
C VAL A 79 9.24 6.95 -6.48
N ASN A 80 8.89 8.13 -5.95
CA ASN A 80 9.81 9.24 -5.81
C ASN A 80 10.38 9.25 -4.39
N VAL A 81 11.71 9.23 -4.30
CA VAL A 81 12.45 9.24 -3.04
C VAL A 81 13.24 10.53 -2.93
N LEU A 82 13.14 11.18 -1.80
CA LEU A 82 14.02 12.28 -1.45
C LEU A 82 15.23 11.72 -0.70
N ALA A 83 16.40 11.83 -1.30
CA ALA A 83 17.70 11.57 -0.68
C ALA A 83 18.27 12.88 -0.13
N ARG A 84 18.69 12.90 1.13
CA ARG A 84 19.26 14.06 1.80
C ARG A 84 20.67 13.73 2.30
N CYS A 85 21.62 14.57 1.92
CA CYS A 85 22.93 14.74 2.55
C CYS A 85 22.89 15.98 3.47
N ALA A 86 23.96 16.31 4.18
CA ALA A 86 23.98 17.44 5.13
C ALA A 86 23.44 18.75 4.51
N ASN A 87 23.93 19.13 3.33
CA ASN A 87 23.58 20.39 2.66
C ASN A 87 22.91 20.20 1.28
N GLU A 88 22.61 18.97 0.90
CA GLU A 88 22.11 18.64 -0.43
C GLU A 88 20.81 17.80 -0.35
N LYS A 89 19.90 18.06 -1.28
CA LYS A 89 18.67 17.29 -1.47
C LYS A 89 18.60 16.85 -2.92
N ARG A 90 18.41 15.55 -3.15
CA ARG A 90 18.20 14.97 -4.47
C ARG A 90 16.90 14.18 -4.52
N TYR A 91 16.18 14.32 -5.62
CA TYR A 91 14.98 13.52 -5.89
C TYR A 91 15.36 12.37 -6.80
N LEU A 92 15.12 11.16 -6.33
CA LEU A 92 15.41 9.93 -7.06
C LEU A 92 14.09 9.31 -7.52
N GLN A 93 14.03 8.95 -8.78
CA GLN A 93 12.98 8.10 -9.33
C GLN A 93 13.44 6.65 -9.26
N VAL A 94 12.66 5.82 -8.59
CA VAL A 94 12.99 4.40 -8.41
C VAL A 94 11.80 3.51 -8.78
N VAL A 95 12.08 2.29 -9.21
CA VAL A 95 11.09 1.22 -9.34
C VAL A 95 11.32 0.24 -8.22
N VAL A 96 10.38 0.19 -7.29
CA VAL A 96 10.40 -0.75 -6.17
C VAL A 96 9.61 -1.99 -6.58
N GLN A 97 10.29 -3.10 -6.75
CA GLN A 97 9.71 -4.41 -7.01
C GLN A 97 9.55 -5.11 -5.68
N ALA A 98 8.31 -5.45 -5.32
CA ALA A 98 8.00 -6.11 -4.06
C ALA A 98 7.20 -7.38 -4.31
N THR A 99 7.58 -8.48 -3.69
CA THR A 99 6.86 -9.76 -3.73
C THR A 99 6.25 -10.04 -2.37
N GLY A 100 4.98 -10.35 -2.33
CA GLY A 100 4.25 -10.58 -1.07
C GLY A 100 2.92 -11.25 -1.30
N ASN A 101 2.15 -11.42 -0.22
CA ASN A 101 0.83 -12.01 -0.28
C ASN A 101 -0.24 -10.96 -0.58
N TYR A 102 -1.22 -11.33 -1.39
CA TYR A 102 -2.39 -10.53 -1.70
C TYR A 102 -3.64 -11.40 -1.80
N VAL A 103 -4.80 -10.79 -1.63
CA VAL A 103 -6.09 -11.48 -1.58
C VAL A 103 -6.63 -11.72 -2.99
N VAL A 104 -7.01 -12.95 -3.27
CA VAL A 104 -7.70 -13.35 -4.52
C VAL A 104 -9.00 -14.07 -4.21
N ALA A 105 -9.95 -14.06 -5.14
CA ALA A 105 -11.13 -14.89 -5.07
C ALA A 105 -10.74 -16.37 -5.16
N ALA A 106 -11.13 -17.18 -4.19
CA ALA A 106 -10.93 -18.63 -4.19
C ALA A 106 -11.95 -19.35 -5.10
N GLN A 107 -13.13 -18.77 -5.27
CA GLN A 107 -14.25 -19.27 -6.05
C GLN A 107 -14.97 -18.10 -6.75
N PRO A 108 -15.91 -18.33 -7.67
CA PRO A 108 -16.72 -17.27 -8.26
C PRO A 108 -17.50 -16.50 -7.17
N ILE A 109 -17.43 -15.18 -7.18
CA ILE A 109 -18.15 -14.32 -6.23
C ILE A 109 -19.13 -13.50 -7.04
N ALA A 110 -20.44 -13.69 -6.82
CA ALA A 110 -21.47 -12.93 -7.48
C ALA A 110 -21.64 -11.54 -6.86
N ARG A 111 -22.05 -10.56 -7.68
CA ARG A 111 -22.44 -9.23 -7.20
C ARG A 111 -23.51 -9.33 -6.12
N GLY A 112 -23.35 -8.59 -5.03
CA GLY A 112 -24.30 -8.54 -3.92
C GLY A 112 -24.13 -9.66 -2.90
N SER A 113 -23.31 -10.69 -3.18
CA SER A 113 -23.04 -11.75 -2.20
C SER A 113 -22.14 -11.26 -1.06
N VAL A 114 -22.36 -11.82 0.13
CA VAL A 114 -21.50 -11.61 1.30
C VAL A 114 -20.32 -12.57 1.18
N LEU A 115 -19.13 -12.09 1.34
CA LEU A 115 -17.91 -12.89 1.37
C LEU A 115 -17.83 -13.64 2.72
N GLN A 116 -17.75 -14.94 2.64
CA GLN A 116 -17.63 -15.84 3.80
C GLN A 116 -16.20 -16.40 3.89
N THR A 117 -15.90 -17.07 4.99
CA THR A 117 -14.67 -17.86 5.12
C THR A 117 -14.57 -18.83 3.93
N GLY A 118 -13.45 -18.78 3.20
CA GLY A 118 -13.25 -19.60 1.99
C GLY A 118 -13.67 -18.93 0.68
N SER A 119 -14.38 -17.79 0.69
CA SER A 119 -14.66 -17.03 -0.54
C SER A 119 -13.39 -16.45 -1.16
N VAL A 120 -12.38 -16.17 -0.34
CA VAL A 120 -11.10 -15.56 -0.71
C VAL A 120 -9.94 -16.35 -0.13
N THR A 121 -8.77 -16.23 -0.73
CA THR A 121 -7.53 -16.83 -0.27
C THR A 121 -6.34 -15.90 -0.54
N LEU A 122 -5.21 -16.17 0.10
CA LEU A 122 -3.97 -15.46 -0.18
C LEU A 122 -3.23 -16.11 -1.35
N LYS A 123 -2.69 -15.29 -2.23
CA LYS A 123 -1.78 -15.69 -3.30
C LYS A 123 -0.51 -14.85 -3.23
N ARG A 124 0.65 -15.49 -3.41
CA ARG A 124 1.95 -14.82 -3.45
C ARG A 124 2.27 -14.37 -4.87
N GLY A 125 2.78 -13.14 -5.01
CA GLY A 125 3.21 -12.60 -6.30
C GLY A 125 3.71 -11.17 -6.21
N ARG A 126 4.01 -10.58 -7.38
CA ARG A 126 4.56 -9.23 -7.53
C ARG A 126 3.50 -8.17 -7.22
N LEU A 127 3.65 -7.48 -6.08
CA LEU A 127 2.71 -6.45 -5.62
C LEU A 127 2.71 -5.20 -6.52
N ASP A 128 3.87 -4.88 -7.11
CA ASP A 128 4.04 -3.74 -8.02
C ASP A 128 3.31 -3.91 -9.36
N GLN A 129 2.96 -5.14 -9.74
CA GLN A 129 2.20 -5.46 -10.95
C GLN A 129 0.69 -5.57 -10.72
N LEU A 130 0.25 -5.51 -9.47
CA LEU A 130 -1.17 -5.65 -9.13
C LEU A 130 -1.95 -4.36 -9.42
N PRO A 131 -3.25 -4.48 -9.69
CA PRO A 131 -4.14 -3.34 -9.79
C PRO A 131 -4.06 -2.42 -8.55
N PRO A 132 -4.32 -1.12 -8.68
CA PRO A 132 -4.33 -0.20 -7.55
C PRO A 132 -5.29 -0.66 -6.45
N ARG A 133 -4.91 -0.44 -5.18
CA ARG A 133 -5.72 -0.78 -4.01
C ARG A 133 -6.10 -2.26 -3.92
N THR A 134 -5.26 -3.15 -4.45
CA THR A 134 -5.40 -4.59 -4.18
C THR A 134 -5.28 -4.84 -2.68
N MET A 135 -6.16 -5.68 -2.16
CA MET A 135 -6.25 -6.04 -0.75
C MET A 135 -5.08 -6.96 -0.37
N LEU A 136 -4.38 -6.64 0.72
CA LEU A 136 -3.27 -7.45 1.23
C LEU A 136 -3.64 -8.25 2.49
N ASP A 137 -4.65 -7.78 3.22
CA ASP A 137 -5.14 -8.44 4.44
C ASP A 137 -6.48 -9.12 4.18
N ILE A 138 -6.49 -10.45 4.34
CA ILE A 138 -7.69 -11.28 4.12
C ILE A 138 -8.82 -10.98 5.13
N ASN A 139 -8.48 -10.50 6.32
CA ASN A 139 -9.48 -10.19 7.34
C ASN A 139 -10.39 -9.02 6.93
N GLN A 140 -9.90 -8.10 6.11
CA GLN A 140 -10.70 -7.00 5.58
C GLN A 140 -11.81 -7.45 4.61
N ALA A 141 -11.70 -8.68 4.09
CA ALA A 141 -12.70 -9.25 3.20
C ALA A 141 -13.86 -9.95 3.93
N GLN A 142 -13.70 -10.24 5.24
CA GLN A 142 -14.72 -10.95 6.00
C GLN A 142 -15.99 -10.10 6.10
N ASP A 143 -17.15 -10.75 5.87
CA ASP A 143 -18.49 -10.14 5.90
C ASP A 143 -18.68 -8.95 4.94
N ALA A 144 -17.69 -8.67 4.09
CA ALA A 144 -17.84 -7.66 3.05
C ALA A 144 -18.80 -8.14 1.96
N VAL A 145 -19.47 -7.19 1.31
CA VAL A 145 -20.41 -7.46 0.20
C VAL A 145 -19.74 -7.10 -1.11
N SER A 146 -19.76 -8.03 -2.08
CA SER A 146 -19.23 -7.75 -3.41
C SER A 146 -20.10 -6.76 -4.18
N LEU A 147 -19.48 -5.75 -4.78
CA LEU A 147 -20.15 -4.75 -5.62
C LEU A 147 -20.21 -5.15 -7.09
N ARG A 148 -19.53 -6.23 -7.46
CA ARG A 148 -19.42 -6.74 -8.84
C ARG A 148 -19.15 -8.25 -8.84
N ASP A 149 -19.30 -8.89 -9.98
CA ASP A 149 -18.87 -10.27 -10.16
C ASP A 149 -17.34 -10.34 -10.17
N VAL A 150 -16.78 -11.36 -9.48
CA VAL A 150 -15.34 -11.59 -9.39
C VAL A 150 -15.05 -13.03 -9.77
N ALA A 151 -14.12 -13.21 -10.71
CA ALA A 151 -13.71 -14.54 -11.18
C ALA A 151 -12.72 -15.20 -10.21
N PRO A 152 -12.66 -16.53 -10.13
CA PRO A 152 -11.65 -17.26 -9.36
C PRO A 152 -10.23 -16.83 -9.74
N GLY A 153 -9.36 -16.66 -8.74
CA GLY A 153 -7.98 -16.21 -8.94
C GLY A 153 -7.81 -14.72 -9.22
N GLN A 154 -8.89 -13.97 -9.39
CA GLN A 154 -8.84 -12.52 -9.58
C GLN A 154 -8.45 -11.82 -8.28
N ALA A 155 -7.51 -10.87 -8.36
CA ALA A 155 -7.12 -10.04 -7.22
C ALA A 155 -8.28 -9.17 -6.74
N ILE A 156 -8.53 -9.20 -5.44
CA ILE A 156 -9.57 -8.40 -4.80
C ILE A 156 -9.04 -6.98 -4.55
N GLN A 157 -9.78 -6.00 -5.07
CA GLN A 157 -9.51 -4.58 -4.81
C GLN A 157 -10.49 -4.05 -3.75
N LEU A 158 -10.06 -3.12 -2.91
CA LEU A 158 -10.93 -2.46 -1.92
C LEU A 158 -12.18 -1.82 -2.56
N SER A 159 -12.06 -1.35 -3.82
CA SER A 159 -13.18 -0.76 -4.56
C SER A 159 -14.23 -1.78 -5.06
N MET A 160 -13.92 -3.07 -5.01
CA MET A 160 -14.84 -4.15 -5.39
C MET A 160 -15.74 -4.57 -4.24
N LEU A 161 -15.44 -4.13 -3.02
CA LEU A 161 -16.13 -4.54 -1.81
C LEU A 161 -16.71 -3.32 -1.09
N ARG A 162 -17.74 -3.54 -0.33
CA ARG A 162 -18.20 -2.65 0.74
C ARG A 162 -18.39 -3.44 2.02
N GLN A 163 -18.29 -2.81 3.14
CA GLN A 163 -18.63 -3.44 4.41
C GLN A 163 -20.13 -3.77 4.45
N ALA A 164 -20.49 -4.89 5.06
CA ALA A 164 -21.90 -5.21 5.29
C ALA A 164 -22.55 -4.15 6.19
N TRP A 165 -23.76 -3.76 5.86
CA TRP A 165 -24.51 -2.84 6.70
C TRP A 165 -24.93 -3.56 7.99
N ARG A 166 -24.53 -3.02 9.13
CA ARG A 166 -24.97 -3.48 10.45
C ARG A 166 -26.33 -2.87 10.80
N VAL A 167 -26.56 -1.65 10.34
CA VAL A 167 -27.82 -0.91 10.50
C VAL A 167 -28.37 -0.56 9.12
N LYS A 168 -29.68 -0.75 8.92
CA LYS A 168 -30.36 -0.42 7.68
C LYS A 168 -31.33 0.75 7.90
N ALA A 169 -31.51 1.57 6.88
CA ALA A 169 -32.53 2.64 6.91
C ALA A 169 -33.91 2.07 7.25
N GLY A 170 -34.65 2.74 8.14
CA GLY A 170 -35.94 2.29 8.67
C GLY A 170 -35.88 1.32 9.85
N GLN A 171 -34.71 0.77 10.16
CA GLN A 171 -34.50 -0.15 11.28
C GLN A 171 -34.62 0.60 12.62
N ARG A 172 -35.28 -0.01 13.60
CA ARG A 172 -35.16 0.44 15.00
C ARG A 172 -33.78 0.09 15.56
N VAL A 173 -33.16 1.05 16.21
CA VAL A 173 -31.80 0.93 16.76
C VAL A 173 -31.77 1.54 18.16
N MET A 174 -30.89 1.02 18.99
CA MET A 174 -30.56 1.62 20.30
C MET A 174 -29.53 2.73 20.08
N VAL A 175 -29.80 3.88 20.64
CA VAL A 175 -28.87 5.02 20.72
C VAL A 175 -28.32 5.09 22.13
N VAL A 176 -27.02 5.00 22.26
CA VAL A 176 -26.28 5.06 23.53
C VAL A 176 -25.50 6.37 23.57
N ALA A 177 -25.92 7.28 24.41
CA ALA A 177 -25.21 8.55 24.62
C ALA A 177 -24.34 8.43 25.89
N ASN A 178 -23.04 8.54 25.72
CA ASN A 178 -22.05 8.50 26.78
C ASN A 178 -21.56 9.90 27.10
N GLY A 179 -21.65 10.30 28.38
CA GLY A 179 -21.06 11.52 28.92
C GLY A 179 -20.17 11.22 30.10
N ASP A 180 -19.62 12.26 30.74
CA ASP A 180 -18.76 12.11 31.92
C ASP A 180 -19.54 11.51 33.11
N GLY A 181 -19.33 10.20 33.35
CA GLY A 181 -19.90 9.47 34.44
C GLY A 181 -21.36 9.00 34.28
N PHE A 182 -21.95 9.13 33.09
CA PHE A 182 -23.28 8.61 32.80
C PHE A 182 -23.43 8.05 31.39
N SER A 183 -24.36 7.14 31.22
CA SER A 183 -24.78 6.60 29.92
C SER A 183 -26.30 6.56 29.84
N VAL A 184 -26.87 7.06 28.74
CA VAL A 184 -28.30 7.09 28.49
C VAL A 184 -28.60 6.27 27.24
N ASN A 185 -29.55 5.36 27.36
CA ASN A 185 -30.05 4.53 26.26
C ASN A 185 -31.44 5.01 25.82
N SER A 186 -31.62 5.15 24.51
CA SER A 186 -32.91 5.53 23.90
C SER A 186 -33.10 4.83 22.59
N GLU A 187 -34.34 4.57 22.21
CA GLU A 187 -34.65 3.99 20.90
C GLU A 187 -34.89 5.07 19.86
N GLY A 188 -34.48 4.75 18.63
CA GLY A 188 -34.74 5.59 17.46
C GLY A 188 -34.85 4.80 16.16
N GLN A 189 -35.13 5.46 15.07
CA GLN A 189 -35.23 4.86 13.75
C GLN A 189 -34.06 5.36 12.88
N ALA A 190 -33.24 4.43 12.35
CA ALA A 190 -32.14 4.76 11.46
C ALA A 190 -32.69 5.37 10.15
N LEU A 191 -32.05 6.46 9.68
CA LEU A 191 -32.37 7.17 8.46
C LEU A 191 -31.50 6.78 7.26
N ASN A 192 -30.40 6.14 7.50
CA ASN A 192 -29.47 5.66 6.46
C ASN A 192 -28.91 4.28 6.83
N ASN A 193 -28.38 3.60 5.82
CA ASN A 193 -27.59 2.38 6.04
C ASN A 193 -26.20 2.74 6.56
N ALA A 194 -25.67 1.96 7.49
CA ALA A 194 -24.33 2.13 8.02
C ALA A 194 -23.72 0.78 8.42
N ALA A 195 -22.42 0.62 8.17
CA ALA A 195 -21.63 -0.50 8.68
C ALA A 195 -21.04 -0.15 10.04
N VAL A 196 -20.42 -1.14 10.69
CA VAL A 196 -19.66 -0.92 11.94
C VAL A 196 -18.63 0.19 11.75
N ALA A 197 -18.46 1.03 12.75
CA ALA A 197 -17.60 2.23 12.77
C ALA A 197 -17.99 3.33 11.75
N GLN A 198 -19.13 3.18 11.05
CA GLN A 198 -19.68 4.24 10.20
C GLN A 198 -20.71 5.08 10.95
N ASN A 199 -20.92 6.28 10.43
CA ASN A 199 -21.89 7.22 11.01
C ASN A 199 -23.31 6.89 10.54
N ALA A 200 -24.24 6.73 11.50
CA ALA A 200 -25.67 6.58 11.25
C ALA A 200 -26.42 7.80 11.79
N ARG A 201 -27.43 8.23 11.01
CA ARG A 201 -28.40 9.24 11.44
C ARG A 201 -29.63 8.54 11.95
N VAL A 202 -30.13 8.95 13.10
CA VAL A 202 -31.25 8.32 13.77
C VAL A 202 -32.27 9.38 14.14
N ARG A 203 -33.54 9.11 13.82
CA ARG A 203 -34.68 9.90 14.28
C ARG A 203 -35.17 9.33 15.60
N MET A 204 -35.10 10.13 16.64
CA MET A 204 -35.61 9.80 17.98
C MET A 204 -37.12 9.88 18.02
N SER A 205 -37.74 9.31 19.04
CA SER A 205 -39.20 9.40 19.29
C SER A 205 -39.71 10.84 19.45
N SER A 206 -38.86 11.77 19.91
CA SER A 206 -39.14 13.21 19.99
C SER A 206 -39.17 13.90 18.60
N GLY A 207 -38.82 13.21 17.51
CA GLY A 207 -38.65 13.77 16.18
C GLY A 207 -37.27 14.39 15.91
N GLN A 208 -36.44 14.55 16.94
CA GLN A 208 -35.05 15.03 16.79
C GLN A 208 -34.21 14.03 16.02
N VAL A 209 -33.30 14.53 15.16
CA VAL A 209 -32.33 13.71 14.45
C VAL A 209 -30.98 13.85 15.11
N VAL A 210 -30.38 12.70 15.50
CA VAL A 210 -29.06 12.61 16.07
C VAL A 210 -28.14 11.81 15.14
N SER A 211 -26.84 11.98 15.28
CA SER A 211 -25.84 11.22 14.53
C SER A 211 -24.86 10.57 15.48
N GLY A 212 -24.49 9.33 15.22
CA GLY A 212 -23.53 8.59 16.04
C GLY A 212 -22.88 7.46 15.24
N THR A 213 -21.89 6.81 15.85
CA THR A 213 -21.12 5.73 15.23
C THR A 213 -21.76 4.38 15.56
N VAL A 214 -21.90 3.52 14.55
CA VAL A 214 -22.43 2.16 14.70
C VAL A 214 -21.39 1.27 15.38
N ASP A 215 -21.77 0.58 16.45
CA ASP A 215 -20.94 -0.43 17.10
C ASP A 215 -21.12 -1.84 16.48
N THR A 216 -20.43 -2.84 17.01
CA THR A 216 -20.49 -4.24 16.57
C THR A 216 -21.87 -4.87 16.76
N ASP A 217 -22.65 -4.39 17.70
CA ASP A 217 -24.00 -4.91 18.02
C ASP A 217 -25.11 -4.22 17.25
N GLY A 218 -24.79 -3.11 16.57
CA GLY A 218 -25.72 -2.30 15.80
C GLY A 218 -26.35 -1.15 16.61
N ASN A 219 -25.79 -0.86 17.78
CA ASN A 219 -26.15 0.34 18.53
C ASN A 219 -25.45 1.57 17.93
N ILE A 220 -26.03 2.74 18.19
CA ILE A 220 -25.51 4.03 17.74
C ILE A 220 -24.89 4.75 18.93
N LEU A 221 -23.59 4.85 18.93
CA LEU A 221 -22.82 5.49 19.99
C LEU A 221 -22.69 6.99 19.73
N ILE A 222 -23.02 7.80 20.73
CA ILE A 222 -22.84 9.26 20.73
C ILE A 222 -21.97 9.60 21.94
N ASN A 223 -20.89 10.30 21.71
CA ASN A 223 -20.06 10.89 22.76
C ASN A 223 -20.45 12.35 22.92
N LEU A 224 -20.82 12.74 24.14
CA LEU A 224 -21.25 14.09 24.53
C LEU A 224 -20.09 14.90 25.08
#